data_28efac76a2e674430a56fc5e93623889
#
_entry.id   28efac76a2e674430a56fc5e93623889
#
_cell.length_a   1.000
_cell.length_b   1.000
_cell.length_c   1.000
_cell.angle_alpha   90.00
_cell.angle_beta   90.00
_cell.angle_gamma   90.00
#
_symmetry.space_group_name_H-M   'P 1'
#
loop_
_entity.id
_entity.type
_entity.pdbx_description
1 polymer ?
#
loop_
_entity_poly.entity_id
_entity_poly.type
_entity_poly.pdbx_seq_one_letter_code
_entity_poly.pdbx_strand_id
1 'polypeptide(L)'
;NFTYSKSFQFLQGNVNENLLYNHSYTTSIGTNFTKAPNVSLKYRLSFTDQLSTNRSEFNSVTHVPSFNFDAYIWDSLTLKSDFSFNEVKQDGNVTNSFKIWDMTLAYRKNKDAKWEYELIGSNLLGTDSRTSVSVNNISRSINETFILPRFVSLRLRYQL
;
A
#
# COMPACT_ATOMS: atom_id res chain seq x y z
N ASN A 1 4.20 -6.01 14.98
CA ASN A 1 5.26 -5.12 15.51
C ASN A 1 4.65 -4.15 16.51
N PHE A 2 5.38 -3.89 17.59
CA PHE A 2 5.06 -2.87 18.59
C PHE A 2 6.26 -1.95 18.76
N THR A 3 6.04 -0.65 18.79
CA THR A 3 7.06 0.35 19.08
C THR A 3 6.51 1.35 20.08
N TYR A 4 7.25 1.58 21.14
CA TYR A 4 7.01 2.63 22.13
C TYR A 4 8.19 3.58 22.13
N SER A 5 7.92 4.88 22.12
CA SER A 5 8.96 5.88 22.34
C SER A 5 8.45 7.00 23.24
N LYS A 6 9.35 7.47 24.10
CA LYS A 6 9.15 8.58 25.01
C LYS A 6 10.22 9.64 24.74
N SER A 7 9.81 10.88 24.57
CA SER A 7 10.75 11.99 24.40
C SER A 7 10.31 13.22 25.20
N PHE A 8 11.28 14.04 25.51
CA PHE A 8 11.07 15.32 26.21
C PHE A 8 11.53 16.45 25.30
N GLN A 9 10.73 17.51 25.24
CA GLN A 9 11.03 18.69 24.45
C GLN A 9 10.82 19.94 25.30
N PHE A 10 11.78 20.86 25.22
CA PHE A 10 11.62 22.19 25.84
C PHE A 10 10.92 23.12 24.86
N LEU A 11 9.74 23.60 25.24
CA LEU A 11 8.98 24.60 24.49
C LEU A 11 8.64 25.76 25.42
N GLN A 12 9.07 26.96 25.07
CA GLN A 12 8.78 28.20 25.81
C GLN A 12 9.08 28.08 27.33
N GLY A 13 10.19 27.44 27.68
CA GLY A 13 10.59 27.26 29.07
C GLY A 13 9.94 26.09 29.83
N ASN A 14 9.00 25.39 29.21
CA ASN A 14 8.34 24.21 29.78
C ASN A 14 8.83 22.92 29.16
N VAL A 15 8.90 21.84 29.98
CA VAL A 15 9.18 20.50 29.51
C VAL A 15 7.88 19.88 29.01
N ASN A 16 7.85 19.54 27.74
CA ASN A 16 6.79 18.73 27.14
C ASN A 16 7.23 17.28 27.06
N GLU A 17 6.43 16.40 27.62
CA GLU A 17 6.57 14.96 27.46
C GLU A 17 5.71 14.50 26.29
N ASN A 18 6.31 13.72 25.38
CA ASN A 18 5.61 13.09 24.26
C ASN A 18 5.78 11.58 24.34
N LEU A 19 4.68 10.86 24.27
CA LEU A 19 4.60 9.42 24.23
C LEU A 19 4.03 9.00 22.87
N LEU A 20 4.68 8.07 22.19
CA LEU A 20 4.23 7.52 20.92
C LEU A 20 4.12 6.01 21.02
N TYR A 21 2.96 5.48 20.72
CA TYR A 21 2.66 4.06 20.64
C TYR A 21 2.31 3.69 19.20
N ASN A 22 3.01 2.74 18.64
CA ASN A 22 2.69 2.18 17.32
C ASN A 22 2.51 0.67 17.42
N HIS A 23 1.39 0.19 16.94
CA HIS A 23 1.09 -1.23 16.80
C HIS A 23 0.81 -1.54 15.34
N SER A 24 1.42 -2.58 14.79
CA SER A 24 1.14 -3.03 13.43
C SER A 24 0.98 -4.55 13.38
N TYR A 25 -0.15 -4.97 12.84
CA TYR A 25 -0.51 -6.36 12.61
C TYR A 25 -0.61 -6.59 11.11
N THR A 26 0.03 -7.65 10.64
CA THR A 26 -0.05 -8.06 9.25
C THR A 26 -0.40 -9.54 9.19
N THR A 27 -1.49 -9.85 8.52
CA THR A 27 -1.92 -11.22 8.23
C THR A 27 -1.93 -11.40 6.73
N SER A 28 -1.45 -12.54 6.25
CA SER A 28 -1.51 -12.90 4.83
C SER A 28 -1.83 -14.37 4.68
N ILE A 29 -2.59 -14.68 3.66
CA ILE A 29 -2.87 -16.03 3.21
C ILE A 29 -2.71 -16.06 1.70
N GLY A 30 -2.11 -17.09 1.18
CA GLY A 30 -1.91 -17.21 -0.26
C GLY A 30 -1.66 -18.65 -0.70
N THR A 31 -1.85 -18.86 -1.97
CA THR A 31 -1.50 -20.12 -2.65
C THR A 31 -0.16 -19.97 -3.38
N ASN A 32 0.54 -21.07 -3.60
CA ASN A 32 1.79 -21.10 -4.35
C ASN A 32 1.81 -22.36 -5.24
N PHE A 33 1.06 -22.32 -6.31
CA PHE A 33 0.98 -23.42 -7.27
C PHE A 33 1.89 -23.15 -8.47
N THR A 34 2.49 -24.21 -9.03
CA THR A 34 3.37 -24.07 -10.21
C THR A 34 2.59 -23.85 -11.51
N LYS A 35 1.36 -24.37 -11.61
CA LYS A 35 0.54 -24.35 -12.84
C LYS A 35 -0.89 -23.88 -12.65
N ALA A 36 -1.31 -23.62 -11.42
CA ALA A 36 -2.65 -23.14 -11.10
C ALA A 36 -2.60 -21.64 -10.77
N PRO A 37 -3.73 -20.95 -10.82
CA PRO A 37 -3.77 -19.55 -10.39
C PRO A 37 -3.29 -19.43 -8.94
N ASN A 38 -2.47 -18.43 -8.70
CA ASN A 38 -2.06 -18.04 -7.35
C ASN A 38 -2.84 -16.82 -6.89
N VAL A 39 -3.30 -16.91 -5.66
CA VAL A 39 -4.06 -15.85 -4.99
C VAL A 39 -3.36 -15.51 -3.69
N SER A 40 -3.18 -14.24 -3.41
CA SER A 40 -2.67 -13.76 -2.13
C SER A 40 -3.59 -12.67 -1.60
N LEU A 41 -4.03 -12.86 -0.37
CA LEU A 41 -4.76 -11.87 0.41
C LEU A 41 -3.86 -11.41 1.55
N LYS A 42 -3.70 -10.11 1.72
CA LYS A 42 -2.94 -9.52 2.81
C LYS A 42 -3.75 -8.41 3.45
N TYR A 43 -3.77 -8.39 4.76
CA TYR A 43 -4.39 -7.34 5.53
C TYR A 43 -3.39 -6.78 6.54
N ARG A 44 -3.15 -5.48 6.47
CA ARG A 44 -2.35 -4.77 7.46
C ARG A 44 -3.24 -3.78 8.21
N LEU A 45 -3.14 -3.83 9.53
CA LEU A 45 -3.80 -2.94 10.46
C LEU A 45 -2.72 -2.27 11.31
N SER A 46 -2.72 -0.94 11.34
CA SER A 46 -1.77 -0.16 12.16
C SER A 46 -2.51 0.84 13.02
N PHE A 47 -2.08 0.94 14.27
CA PHE A 47 -2.56 1.91 15.25
C PHE A 47 -1.40 2.81 15.62
N THR A 48 -1.65 4.12 15.69
CA THR A 48 -0.70 5.12 16.15
C THR A 48 -1.39 6.02 17.16
N ASP A 49 -0.91 6.01 18.39
CA ASP A 49 -1.39 6.86 19.46
C ASP A 49 -0.26 7.79 19.92
N GLN A 50 -0.51 9.08 19.91
CA GLN A 50 0.42 10.08 20.41
C GLN A 50 -0.25 10.86 21.54
N LEU A 51 0.39 10.82 22.70
CA LEU A 51 0.01 11.59 23.89
C LEU A 51 1.07 12.68 24.13
N SER A 52 0.64 13.89 24.40
CA SER A 52 1.53 15.01 24.69
C SER A 52 0.97 15.86 25.81
N THR A 53 1.82 16.30 26.75
CA THR A 53 1.41 17.08 27.93
C THR A 53 0.71 18.39 27.58
N ASN A 54 1.05 19.01 26.43
CA ASN A 54 0.55 20.33 26.03
C ASN A 54 -0.06 20.37 24.62
N ARG A 55 -0.43 19.22 24.06
CA ARG A 55 -1.11 19.10 22.73
C ARG A 55 -2.28 18.14 22.84
N SER A 56 -3.24 18.31 21.95
CA SER A 56 -4.32 17.33 21.80
C SER A 56 -3.76 15.95 21.46
N GLU A 57 -4.32 14.95 22.06
CA GLU A 57 -4.07 13.54 21.75
C GLU A 57 -4.32 13.30 20.26
N PHE A 58 -3.54 12.40 19.69
CA PHE A 58 -3.68 11.98 18.30
C PHE A 58 -3.82 10.48 18.25
N ASN A 59 -4.91 10.02 17.70
CA ASN A 59 -5.18 8.61 17.44
C ASN A 59 -5.37 8.39 15.93
N SER A 60 -4.67 7.42 15.37
CA SER A 60 -4.81 7.05 13.97
C SER A 60 -4.86 5.55 13.79
N VAL A 61 -5.81 5.10 12.99
CA VAL A 61 -5.96 3.70 12.58
C VAL A 61 -5.85 3.62 11.06
N THR A 62 -4.95 2.77 10.58
CA THR A 62 -4.75 2.56 9.14
C THR A 62 -5.09 1.13 8.77
N HIS A 63 -5.97 0.97 7.79
CA HIS A 63 -6.38 -0.32 7.21
C HIS A 63 -5.82 -0.43 5.79
N VAL A 64 -5.12 -1.53 5.50
CA VAL A 64 -4.57 -1.78 4.16
C VAL A 64 -4.85 -3.23 3.74
N PRO A 65 -6.06 -3.56 3.30
CA PRO A 65 -6.31 -4.79 2.56
C PRO A 65 -5.67 -4.74 1.17
N SER A 66 -5.09 -5.84 0.75
CA SER A 66 -4.55 -6.02 -0.59
C SER A 66 -4.82 -7.43 -1.12
N PHE A 67 -4.97 -7.51 -2.42
CA PHE A 67 -5.27 -8.73 -3.15
C PHE A 67 -4.34 -8.81 -4.36
N ASN A 68 -3.64 -9.94 -4.51
CA ASN A 68 -2.82 -10.24 -5.67
C ASN A 68 -3.34 -11.52 -6.32
N PHE A 69 -3.38 -11.53 -7.63
CA PHE A 69 -3.80 -12.66 -8.43
C PHE A 69 -2.84 -12.85 -9.60
N ASP A 70 -2.30 -14.07 -9.73
CA ASP A 70 -1.44 -14.49 -10.82
C ASP A 70 -2.01 -15.76 -11.45
N ALA A 71 -2.24 -15.74 -12.75
CA ALA A 71 -2.73 -16.91 -13.47
C ALA A 71 -1.95 -17.14 -14.76
N TYR A 72 -1.63 -18.41 -15.02
CA TYR A 72 -1.14 -18.89 -16.30
C TYR A 72 -2.31 -19.53 -17.05
N ILE A 73 -2.68 -18.95 -18.18
CA ILE A 73 -3.80 -19.42 -19.00
C ILE A 73 -3.22 -20.01 -20.29
N TRP A 74 -3.48 -21.29 -20.54
CA TRP A 74 -3.05 -22.01 -21.76
C TRP A 74 -1.54 -21.95 -22.05
N ASP A 75 -0.68 -21.99 -21.06
CA ASP A 75 0.79 -21.96 -21.20
C ASP A 75 1.35 -20.75 -21.99
N SER A 76 0.49 -19.91 -22.56
CA SER A 76 0.86 -18.79 -23.44
C SER A 76 0.46 -17.44 -22.88
N LEU A 77 -0.47 -17.41 -21.96
CA LEU A 77 -1.05 -16.16 -21.43
C LEU A 77 -0.85 -16.10 -19.92
N THR A 78 -0.30 -15.00 -19.45
CA THR A 78 -0.15 -14.72 -18.02
C THR A 78 -0.99 -13.50 -17.68
N LEU A 79 -1.85 -13.62 -16.67
CA LEU A 79 -2.61 -12.53 -16.09
C LEU A 79 -2.07 -12.26 -14.68
N LYS A 80 -1.74 -11.01 -14.41
CA LYS A 80 -1.40 -10.51 -13.07
C LYS A 80 -2.34 -9.39 -12.72
N SER A 81 -2.81 -9.37 -11.48
CA SER A 81 -3.71 -8.35 -10.98
C SER A 81 -3.36 -8.01 -9.54
N ASP A 82 -3.07 -6.74 -9.28
CA ASP A 82 -2.69 -6.21 -7.98
C ASP A 82 -3.68 -5.14 -7.55
N PHE A 83 -4.40 -5.40 -6.49
CA PHE A 83 -5.34 -4.46 -5.91
C PHE A 83 -4.94 -4.12 -4.48
N SER A 84 -4.99 -2.85 -4.13
CA SER A 84 -4.81 -2.38 -2.76
C SER A 84 -5.80 -1.28 -2.42
N PHE A 85 -6.29 -1.31 -1.19
CA PHE A 85 -7.09 -0.26 -0.59
C PHE A 85 -6.38 0.26 0.65
N ASN A 86 -6.35 1.56 0.83
CA ASN A 86 -5.80 2.21 2.02
C ASN A 86 -6.87 3.11 2.62
N GLU A 87 -7.12 2.97 3.90
CA GLU A 87 -8.00 3.84 4.64
C GLU A 87 -7.31 4.26 5.94
N VAL A 88 -7.28 5.56 6.18
CA VAL A 88 -6.74 6.16 7.40
C VAL A 88 -7.88 6.85 8.13
N LYS A 89 -8.08 6.47 9.38
CA LYS A 89 -9.01 7.11 10.31
C LYS A 89 -8.22 7.87 11.37
N GLN A 90 -8.65 9.06 11.70
CA GLN A 90 -8.15 9.85 12.82
C GLN A 90 -9.33 10.23 13.71
N ASP A 91 -9.19 9.97 15.00
CA ASP A 91 -10.24 10.22 15.98
C ASP A 91 -11.62 9.68 15.54
N GLY A 92 -11.60 8.46 14.93
CA GLY A 92 -12.78 7.77 14.42
C GLY A 92 -13.29 8.24 13.05
N ASN A 93 -12.76 9.33 12.50
CA ASN A 93 -13.19 9.87 11.20
C ASN A 93 -12.23 9.44 10.09
N VAL A 94 -12.77 9.08 8.92
CA VAL A 94 -11.95 8.81 7.73
C VAL A 94 -11.33 10.11 7.24
N THR A 95 -10.02 10.20 7.30
CA THR A 95 -9.25 11.37 6.85
C THR A 95 -8.61 11.17 5.50
N ASN A 96 -8.40 9.92 5.10
CA ASN A 96 -7.86 9.56 3.80
C ASN A 96 -8.33 8.17 3.38
N SER A 97 -8.60 8.02 2.09
CA SER A 97 -8.97 6.73 1.48
C SER A 97 -8.58 6.74 0.02
N PHE A 98 -7.84 5.72 -0.42
CA PHE A 98 -7.51 5.55 -1.84
C PHE A 98 -7.44 4.07 -2.22
N LYS A 99 -7.64 3.79 -3.51
CA LYS A 99 -7.63 2.46 -4.09
C LYS A 99 -6.71 2.46 -5.31
N ILE A 100 -5.85 1.46 -5.42
CA ILE A 100 -5.01 1.28 -6.61
C ILE A 100 -5.27 -0.11 -7.15
N TRP A 101 -5.47 -0.19 -8.44
CA TRP A 101 -5.60 -1.45 -9.16
C TRP A 101 -4.76 -1.41 -10.42
N ASP A 102 -3.80 -2.32 -10.47
CA ASP A 102 -2.92 -2.55 -11.60
C ASP A 102 -3.18 -3.94 -12.19
N MET A 103 -3.07 -4.07 -13.50
CA MET A 103 -3.27 -5.34 -14.19
C MET A 103 -2.27 -5.47 -15.33
N THR A 104 -1.73 -6.67 -15.52
CA THR A 104 -0.85 -7.00 -16.65
C THR A 104 -1.35 -8.27 -17.31
N LEU A 105 -1.55 -8.23 -18.61
CA LEU A 105 -1.82 -9.36 -19.44
C LEU A 105 -0.63 -9.56 -20.38
N ALA A 106 0.11 -10.66 -20.21
CA ALA A 106 1.26 -10.98 -21.04
C ALA A 106 0.97 -12.20 -21.90
N TYR A 107 1.27 -12.10 -23.20
CA TYR A 107 1.15 -13.19 -24.15
C TYR A 107 2.50 -13.55 -24.74
N ARG A 108 2.85 -14.83 -24.68
CA ARG A 108 4.01 -15.43 -25.31
C ARG A 108 3.60 -16.77 -25.89
N LYS A 109 3.75 -16.96 -27.19
CA LYS A 109 3.24 -18.14 -27.92
C LYS A 109 3.68 -19.48 -27.29
N ASN A 110 4.93 -19.57 -26.88
CA ASN A 110 5.53 -20.71 -26.18
C ASN A 110 6.83 -20.26 -25.49
N LYS A 111 7.48 -21.14 -24.75
CA LYS A 111 8.72 -20.82 -24.01
C LYS A 111 9.89 -20.41 -24.91
N ASP A 112 9.92 -20.88 -26.15
CA ASP A 112 10.98 -20.60 -27.13
C ASP A 112 10.64 -19.42 -28.04
N ALA A 113 9.46 -18.84 -27.90
CA ALA A 113 9.05 -17.69 -28.68
C ALA A 113 9.92 -16.47 -28.34
N LYS A 114 10.46 -15.83 -29.36
CA LYS A 114 11.30 -14.64 -29.21
C LYS A 114 10.51 -13.37 -28.86
N TRP A 115 9.22 -13.35 -29.17
CA TRP A 115 8.33 -12.22 -28.94
C TRP A 115 7.41 -12.44 -27.74
N GLU A 116 7.30 -11.43 -26.92
CA GLU A 116 6.34 -11.33 -25.82
C GLU A 116 5.61 -9.98 -25.93
N TYR A 117 4.29 -10.03 -25.76
CA TYR A 117 3.39 -8.89 -25.82
C TYR A 117 2.77 -8.69 -24.44
N GLU A 118 2.91 -7.50 -23.86
CA GLU A 118 2.32 -7.18 -22.57
C GLU A 118 1.35 -6.00 -22.71
N LEU A 119 0.11 -6.18 -22.28
CA LEU A 119 -0.85 -5.12 -22.06
C LEU A 119 -0.86 -4.79 -20.57
N ILE A 120 -0.49 -3.55 -20.23
CA ILE A 120 -0.35 -3.11 -18.86
C ILE A 120 -1.37 -2.00 -18.60
N GLY A 121 -2.27 -2.23 -17.66
CA GLY A 121 -3.18 -1.23 -17.13
C GLY A 121 -2.70 -0.79 -15.76
N SER A 122 -2.46 0.49 -15.57
CA SER A 122 -2.03 1.06 -14.30
C SER A 122 -3.05 2.03 -13.77
N ASN A 123 -3.22 2.00 -12.45
CA ASN A 123 -4.16 2.85 -11.73
C ASN A 123 -5.57 2.81 -12.36
N LEU A 124 -6.08 1.60 -12.65
CA LEU A 124 -7.34 1.39 -13.39
C LEU A 124 -8.55 2.03 -12.72
N LEU A 125 -8.49 2.27 -11.42
CA LEU A 125 -9.55 2.95 -10.66
C LEU A 125 -9.46 4.48 -10.73
N GLY A 126 -8.36 5.03 -11.27
CA GLY A 126 -8.19 6.47 -11.47
C GLY A 126 -8.02 7.24 -10.16
N THR A 127 -7.22 6.73 -9.26
CA THR A 127 -6.86 7.47 -8.04
C THR A 127 -5.87 8.57 -8.38
N ASP A 128 -6.17 9.82 -8.05
CA ASP A 128 -5.36 10.98 -8.43
C ASP A 128 -4.18 11.22 -7.49
N SER A 129 -4.38 10.96 -6.20
CA SER A 129 -3.33 11.14 -5.21
C SER A 129 -3.43 10.11 -4.08
N ARG A 130 -2.34 9.95 -3.36
CA ARG A 130 -2.29 9.21 -2.10
C ARG A 130 -1.73 10.13 -1.01
N THR A 131 -2.36 10.11 0.15
CA THR A 131 -1.89 10.83 1.31
C THR A 131 -1.25 9.85 2.28
N SER A 132 -0.12 10.22 2.83
CA SER A 132 0.52 9.49 3.93
C SER A 132 0.72 10.42 5.12
N VAL A 133 0.40 9.92 6.30
CA VAL A 133 0.62 10.61 7.56
C VAL A 133 1.78 9.95 8.29
N SER A 134 2.78 10.73 8.64
CA SER A 134 3.90 10.29 9.46
C SER A 134 3.89 11.09 10.76
N VAL A 135 3.92 10.39 11.86
CA VAL A 135 3.92 10.98 13.21
C VAL A 135 5.18 10.53 13.93
N ASN A 136 5.88 11.48 14.50
CA ASN A 136 6.98 11.24 15.41
C ASN A 136 6.77 12.05 16.70
N ASN A 137 7.65 11.89 17.67
CA ASN A 137 7.52 12.53 18.98
C ASN A 137 7.44 14.06 18.94
N ILE A 138 7.86 14.69 17.85
CA ILE A 138 8.03 16.16 17.75
C ILE A 138 7.10 16.74 16.69
N SER A 139 6.85 16.00 15.60
CA SER A 139 6.16 16.51 14.44
C SER A 139 5.15 15.52 13.86
N ARG A 140 4.17 16.08 13.18
CA ARG A 140 3.26 15.39 12.30
C ARG A 140 3.46 15.92 10.89
N SER A 141 3.72 15.03 9.96
CA SER A 141 3.86 15.37 8.55
C SER A 141 2.75 14.70 7.74
N ILE A 142 2.13 15.47 6.86
CA ILE A 142 1.14 14.98 5.90
C ILE A 142 1.77 15.18 4.52
N ASN A 143 2.01 14.08 3.82
CA ASN A 143 2.57 14.11 2.48
C ASN A 143 1.50 13.64 1.49
N GLU A 144 1.19 14.47 0.53
CA GLU A 144 0.38 14.11 -0.62
C GLU A 144 1.29 13.83 -1.81
N THR A 145 1.10 12.66 -2.42
CA THR A 145 1.85 12.24 -3.60
C THR A 145 0.86 12.02 -4.73
N PHE A 146 1.00 12.79 -5.82
CA PHE A 146 0.21 12.61 -7.02
C PHE A 146 0.60 11.30 -7.70
N ILE A 147 -0.39 10.55 -8.13
CA ILE A 147 -0.22 9.28 -8.81
C ILE A 147 -0.42 9.55 -10.30
N LEU A 148 0.34 8.85 -11.14
CA LEU A 148 0.10 8.89 -12.58
C LEU A 148 -1.36 8.53 -12.86
N PRO A 149 -2.04 9.29 -13.74
CA PRO A 149 -3.42 9.02 -14.08
C PRO A 149 -3.58 7.61 -14.66
N ARG A 150 -4.80 7.13 -14.73
CA ARG A 150 -5.13 5.87 -15.38
C ARG A 150 -4.54 5.82 -16.79
N PHE A 151 -3.76 4.81 -17.07
CA PHE A 151 -3.26 4.59 -18.41
C PHE A 151 -3.18 3.10 -18.76
N VAL A 152 -3.19 2.84 -20.05
CA VAL A 152 -2.94 1.51 -20.60
C VAL A 152 -1.78 1.62 -21.56
N SER A 153 -0.81 0.72 -21.46
CA SER A 153 0.36 0.67 -22.31
C SER A 153 0.55 -0.72 -22.92
N LEU A 154 1.07 -0.75 -24.15
CA LEU A 154 1.52 -1.97 -24.80
C LEU A 154 3.04 -2.01 -24.78
N ARG A 155 3.59 -3.11 -24.24
CA ARG A 155 5.03 -3.37 -24.23
C ARG A 155 5.33 -4.56 -25.12
N LEU A 156 6.33 -4.40 -25.97
CA LEU A 156 6.85 -5.46 -26.82
C LEU A 156 8.26 -5.81 -26.35
N ARG A 157 8.51 -7.10 -26.11
CA ARG A 157 9.83 -7.61 -25.74
C ARG A 157 10.29 -8.60 -26.81
N TYR A 158 11.55 -8.49 -27.18
CA TYR A 158 12.24 -9.41 -28.08
C TYR A 158 13.44 -10.03 -27.38
N GLN A 159 13.53 -11.36 -27.36
CA GLN A 159 14.69 -12.10 -26.86
C GLN A 159 15.62 -12.44 -28.02
N LEU A 160 16.87 -12.02 -27.92
CA LEU A 160 17.94 -12.34 -28.86
C LEU A 160 18.42 -13.78 -28.72
#